data_a0ec24c6e2c88cd73357925059e6f973
#
_entry.id   a0ec24c6e2c88cd73357925059e6f973
#
_cell.length_a   1.000
_cell.length_b   1.000
_cell.length_c   1.000
_cell.angle_alpha   90.00
_cell.angle_beta   90.00
_cell.angle_gamma   90.00
#
_symmetry.space_group_name_H-M   'P 1'
#
loop_
_entity.id
_entity.type
_entity.pdbx_description
1 polymer ?
#
loop_
_entity_poly.entity_id
_entity_poly.type
_entity_poly.pdbx_seq_one_letter_code
_entity_poly.pdbx_strand_id
1 'polypeptide(L)' 'MKKINLGILGGGQLGSMLCMAAKKLNIYTIIWSDDPLSPAKEFSDEFIFSNYNDNEKFNYFTKKVDKI' A
#
# COMPACT_ATOMS: atom_id res chain seq x y z
N MET A 1 -11.67 16.00 -9.12
CA MET A 1 -11.22 15.85 -7.73
C MET A 1 -9.94 15.02 -7.70
N LYS A 2 -8.93 15.48 -7.00
CA LYS A 2 -7.66 14.79 -6.93
C LYS A 2 -7.78 13.54 -6.06
N LYS A 3 -7.30 12.41 -6.56
CA LYS A 3 -7.32 11.16 -5.82
C LYS A 3 -6.14 11.12 -4.85
N ILE A 4 -6.42 10.75 -3.61
CA ILE A 4 -5.39 10.60 -2.59
C ILE A 4 -4.75 9.23 -2.73
N ASN A 5 -3.42 9.19 -2.69
CA ASN A 5 -2.66 7.95 -2.68
C ASN A 5 -2.24 7.65 -1.25
N LEU A 6 -2.80 6.60 -0.69
CA LEU A 6 -2.51 6.19 0.69
C LEU A 6 -1.51 5.06 0.69
N GLY A 7 -0.39 5.26 1.37
CA GLY A 7 0.62 4.22 1.53
C GLY A 7 0.40 3.45 2.81
N ILE A 8 0.52 2.12 2.73
CA ILE A 8 0.36 1.24 3.88
C ILE A 8 1.58 0.35 3.99
N LEU A 9 2.24 0.38 5.14
CA LEU A 9 3.38 -0.50 5.42
C LEU A 9 2.85 -1.78 6.05
N GLY A 10 3.17 -2.91 5.42
CA GLY A 10 2.67 -4.19 5.87
C GLY A 10 1.35 -4.53 5.22
N GLY A 11 1.13 -5.81 4.98
CA GLY A 11 -0.02 -6.26 4.22
C GLY A 11 -0.83 -7.34 4.92
N GLY A 12 -0.87 -7.33 6.24
CA GLY A 12 -1.64 -8.29 7.01
C GLY A 12 -3.14 -8.01 6.94
N GLN A 13 -3.88 -8.64 7.84
CA GLN A 13 -5.33 -8.53 7.85
C GLN A 13 -5.80 -7.08 8.04
N LEU A 14 -5.10 -6.34 8.89
CA LEU A 14 -5.45 -4.93 9.11
C LEU A 14 -5.23 -4.11 7.84
N GLY A 15 -4.14 -4.38 7.11
CA GLY A 15 -3.88 -3.72 5.84
C GLY A 15 -4.99 -4.01 4.82
N SER A 16 -5.48 -5.25 4.78
CA SER A 16 -6.60 -5.61 3.91
C SER A 16 -7.85 -4.81 4.24
N MET A 17 -8.15 -4.67 5.53
CA MET A 17 -9.32 -3.93 5.98
C MET A 17 -9.20 -2.45 5.62
N LEU A 18 -8.01 -1.88 5.76
CA LEU A 18 -7.77 -0.49 5.38
C LEU A 18 -7.96 -0.28 3.88
N CYS A 19 -7.49 -1.22 3.05
CA CYS A 19 -7.67 -1.14 1.61
C CYS A 19 -9.15 -1.18 1.23
N MET A 20 -9.90 -2.04 1.88
CA MET A 20 -11.34 -2.16 1.60
C MET A 20 -12.07 -0.88 1.98
N ALA A 21 -11.74 -0.30 3.13
CA ALA A 21 -12.34 0.95 3.56
C ALA A 21 -11.95 2.10 2.63
N ALA A 22 -10.69 2.13 2.21
CA ALA A 22 -10.20 3.16 1.30
C ALA A 22 -10.93 3.11 -0.05
N LYS A 23 -11.22 1.91 -0.53
CA LYS A 23 -11.93 1.74 -1.79
C LYS A 23 -13.31 2.39 -1.75
N LYS A 24 -13.99 2.26 -0.62
CA LYS A 24 -15.30 2.87 -0.45
C LYS A 24 -15.21 4.40 -0.48
N LEU A 25 -14.08 4.95 -0.11
CA LEU A 25 -13.84 6.39 -0.10
C LEU A 25 -13.14 6.87 -1.38
N ASN A 26 -12.97 5.97 -2.35
CA ASN A 26 -12.29 6.24 -3.62
C ASN A 26 -10.85 6.72 -3.40
N ILE A 27 -10.14 6.08 -2.46
CA ILE A 27 -8.74 6.35 -2.17
C ILE A 27 -7.89 5.27 -2.83
N TYR A 28 -6.83 5.68 -3.53
CA TYR A 28 -5.88 4.76 -4.16
C TYR A 28 -4.91 4.26 -3.10
N THR A 29 -4.73 2.94 -3.00
CA THR A 29 -3.88 2.35 -1.97
C THR A 29 -2.65 1.70 -2.58
N ILE A 30 -1.51 1.91 -1.92
CA ILE A 30 -0.24 1.31 -2.27
C ILE A 30 0.27 0.59 -1.03
N ILE A 31 0.40 -0.72 -1.11
CA ILE A 31 0.90 -1.54 0.00
C ILE A 31 2.37 -1.87 -0.24
N TRP A 32 3.18 -1.74 0.78
CA TRP A 32 4.55 -2.23 0.76
C TRP A 32 4.70 -3.28 1.83
N SER A 33 5.02 -4.50 1.43
CA SER A 33 5.18 -5.63 2.35
C SER A 33 6.40 -6.44 1.97
N ASP A 34 7.00 -7.08 2.96
CA ASP A 34 8.08 -8.02 2.73
C ASP A 34 7.57 -9.47 2.62
N ASP A 35 6.27 -9.66 2.59
CA ASP A 35 5.63 -10.97 2.47
C ASP A 35 4.87 -11.05 1.15
N PRO A 36 5.32 -11.92 0.21
CA PRO A 36 4.66 -12.02 -1.09
C PRO A 36 3.27 -12.64 -1.02
N LEU A 37 2.95 -13.27 0.11
CA LEU A 37 1.64 -13.90 0.32
C LEU A 37 0.73 -13.02 1.17
N SER A 38 1.02 -11.75 1.23
CA SER A 38 0.27 -10.81 2.05
C SER A 38 -1.21 -10.77 1.64
N PRO A 39 -2.15 -10.89 2.59
CA PRO A 39 -3.57 -10.85 2.26
C PRO A 39 -4.02 -9.53 1.61
N ALA A 40 -3.36 -8.44 1.95
CA ALA A 40 -3.74 -7.13 1.40
C ALA A 40 -3.44 -6.99 -0.08
N LYS A 41 -2.64 -7.89 -0.64
CA LYS A 41 -2.25 -7.85 -2.05
C LYS A 41 -3.47 -7.82 -2.97
N GLU A 42 -4.49 -8.58 -2.65
CA GLU A 42 -5.68 -8.68 -3.49
C GLU A 42 -6.57 -7.43 -3.42
N PHE A 43 -6.45 -6.67 -2.35
CA PHE A 43 -7.31 -5.52 -2.11
C PHE A 43 -6.65 -4.19 -2.38
N SER A 44 -5.33 -4.17 -2.57
CA SER A 44 -4.60 -2.94 -2.87
C SER A 44 -4.67 -2.61 -4.35
N ASP A 45 -4.56 -1.33 -4.67
CA ASP A 45 -4.45 -0.90 -6.06
C ASP A 45 -3.06 -1.17 -6.60
N GLU A 46 -2.05 -1.05 -5.74
CA GLU A 46 -0.67 -1.34 -6.10
C GLU A 46 0.01 -2.05 -4.92
N PHE A 47 0.81 -3.05 -5.21
CA PHE A 47 1.49 -3.84 -4.20
C PHE A 47 2.99 -3.87 -4.49
N ILE A 48 3.79 -3.48 -3.50
CA ILE A 48 5.24 -3.52 -3.60
C ILE A 48 5.74 -4.64 -2.70
N PHE A 49 6.37 -5.67 -3.29
CA PHE A 49 6.99 -6.75 -2.54
C PHE A 49 8.50 -6.51 -2.51
N SER A 50 9.01 -6.18 -1.35
CA SER A 50 10.42 -5.90 -1.20
C SER A 50 10.76 -5.86 0.28
N ASN A 51 12.04 -6.10 0.59
CA ASN A 51 12.55 -5.94 1.93
C ASN A 51 12.50 -4.44 2.30
N TYR A 52 12.16 -4.14 3.53
CA TYR A 52 12.06 -2.75 3.98
C TYR A 52 13.41 -2.02 3.97
N ASN A 53 14.50 -2.74 3.79
CA ASN A 53 15.83 -2.13 3.62
C ASN A 53 16.10 -1.68 2.18
N ASP A 54 15.20 -1.95 1.27
CA ASP A 54 15.37 -1.61 -0.15
C ASP A 54 15.16 -0.11 -0.37
N ASN A 55 16.26 0.62 -0.52
CA ASN A 55 16.20 2.07 -0.66
C ASN A 55 15.52 2.52 -1.95
N GLU A 56 15.64 1.76 -3.02
CA GLU A 56 14.98 2.09 -4.27
C GLU A 56 13.46 1.99 -4.13
N LYS A 57 13.00 0.94 -3.48
CA LYS A 57 11.57 0.74 -3.25
C LYS A 57 11.04 1.75 -2.22
N PHE A 58 11.85 2.09 -1.24
CA PHE A 58 11.48 3.11 -0.28
C PHE A 58 11.26 4.46 -0.96
N ASN A 59 12.17 4.84 -1.85
CA ASN A 59 12.05 6.09 -2.60
C ASN A 59 10.83 6.07 -3.52
N TYR A 60 10.60 4.96 -4.19
CA TYR A 60 9.44 4.79 -5.06
C TYR A 60 8.15 4.94 -4.26
N PHE A 61 8.09 4.25 -3.12
CA PHE A 61 6.90 4.24 -2.27
C PHE A 61 6.60 5.65 -1.75
N THR A 62 7.60 6.32 -1.19
CA THR A 62 7.40 7.63 -0.58
C THR A 62 7.04 8.71 -1.60
N LYS A 63 7.52 8.58 -2.82
CA LYS A 63 7.18 9.54 -3.88
C LYS A 63 5.75 9.38 -4.38
N LYS A 64 5.22 8.17 -4.33
CA LYS A 64 3.91 7.88 -4.87
C LYS A 64 2.78 8.14 -3.89
N VAL A 65 3.08 8.17 -2.59
CA VAL A 65 2.04 8.28 -1.59
C VAL A 65 1.95 9.71 -1.05
N ASP A 66 0.73 10.11 -0.75
CA ASP A 66 0.46 11.41 -0.11
C ASP A 66 0.49 11.26 1.40
N LYS A 67 0.05 10.11 1.90
CA LYS A 67 -0.01 9.80 3.33
C LYS A 67 0.30 8.34 3.56
N ILE A 68 0.85 8.07 4.72
CA ILE A 68 1.18 6.71 5.14
C ILE A 68 0.35 6.35 6.37
#